data_bd1de2f3a0b800b3e5c05b4d8fdb744a
#
_entry.id   bd1de2f3a0b800b3e5c05b4d8fdb744a
#
_cell.length_a   1.000
_cell.length_b   1.000
_cell.length_c   1.000
_cell.angle_alpha   90.00
_cell.angle_beta   90.00
_cell.angle_gamma   90.00
#
_symmetry.space_group_name_H-M   'P 1'
#
loop_
_entity.id
_entity.type
_entity.pdbx_description
1 polymer ?
#
loop_
_entity_poly.entity_id
_entity_poly.type
_entity_poly.pdbx_seq_one_letter_code
_entity_poly.pdbx_strand_id
1 'polypeptide(L)'
;MSTLPTISIQLIDSEDVFANWMEEGDLTKNPSGIITLKFNNELTEEVIMSNRNRDSQRSKVYKAENAIWSKDGDGDMTIQEIEGLLDEIWENRLIHNEFMPFRHRPQVADGRGCRKARGGADRITMPKWARRRWVVLHEAAHSVHIQGSSPLEAYHGPEFCKIYLRLVEIYMGFEARQKLAASFRKHRVKIAR
;
A
#
# COMPACT_ATOMS: atom_id res chain seq x y z
N MET A 1 -27.93 14.30 -27.18
CA MET A 1 -26.66 14.01 -26.48
C MET A 1 -27.05 13.46 -25.11
N SER A 2 -26.99 12.16 -24.95
CA SER A 2 -27.35 11.47 -23.71
C SER A 2 -26.08 11.31 -22.88
N THR A 3 -26.05 11.94 -21.71
CA THR A 3 -24.98 11.74 -20.73
C THR A 3 -25.17 10.38 -20.07
N LEU A 4 -24.22 9.48 -20.26
CA LEU A 4 -24.19 8.20 -19.58
C LEU A 4 -23.99 8.42 -18.06
N PRO A 5 -24.69 7.69 -17.21
CA PRO A 5 -24.50 7.79 -15.78
C PRO A 5 -23.10 7.24 -15.39
N THR A 6 -22.36 8.01 -14.62
CA THR A 6 -21.10 7.53 -14.01
C THR A 6 -21.48 6.69 -12.80
N ILE A 7 -21.32 5.36 -12.91
CA ILE A 7 -21.49 4.45 -11.77
C ILE A 7 -20.14 4.24 -11.13
N SER A 8 -20.00 4.69 -9.89
CA SER A 8 -18.81 4.40 -9.07
C SER A 8 -19.04 3.10 -8.32
N ILE A 9 -18.40 2.02 -8.74
CA ILE A 9 -18.41 0.75 -8.01
C ILE A 9 -17.30 0.78 -6.98
N GLN A 10 -17.68 0.74 -5.71
CA GLN A 10 -16.76 0.58 -4.60
C GLN A 10 -16.47 -0.91 -4.44
N LEU A 11 -15.32 -1.38 -4.95
CA LEU A 11 -14.88 -2.75 -4.75
C LEU A 11 -14.57 -2.97 -3.27
N ILE A 12 -15.32 -3.85 -2.64
CA ILE A 12 -15.04 -4.36 -1.30
C ILE A 12 -13.95 -5.42 -1.46
N ASP A 13 -12.76 -5.11 -0.96
CA ASP A 13 -11.58 -5.97 -1.01
C ASP A 13 -11.69 -7.06 0.07
N SER A 14 -12.43 -8.13 -0.20
CA SER A 14 -12.33 -9.36 0.59
C SER A 14 -12.16 -10.55 -0.35
N GLU A 15 -11.14 -11.36 -0.10
CA GLU A 15 -10.91 -12.60 -0.84
C GLU A 15 -12.14 -13.53 -0.78
N ASP A 16 -12.94 -13.44 0.28
CA ASP A 16 -14.16 -14.23 0.48
C ASP A 16 -15.30 -13.82 -0.46
N VAL A 17 -15.40 -12.54 -0.85
CA VAL A 17 -16.39 -12.07 -1.84
C VAL A 17 -16.00 -12.56 -3.23
N PHE A 18 -14.70 -12.63 -3.53
CA PHE A 18 -14.20 -13.11 -4.81
C PHE A 18 -14.43 -14.63 -4.97
N ALA A 19 -14.29 -15.40 -3.90
CA ALA A 19 -14.55 -16.84 -3.90
C ALA A 19 -16.03 -17.17 -4.14
N ASN A 20 -16.95 -16.46 -3.47
CA ASN A 20 -18.41 -16.64 -3.68
C ASN A 20 -18.87 -16.19 -5.08
N TRP A 21 -18.20 -15.21 -5.68
CA TRP A 21 -18.52 -14.73 -7.02
C TRP A 21 -18.09 -15.70 -8.12
N MET A 22 -17.06 -16.51 -7.89
CA MET A 22 -16.58 -17.52 -8.85
C MET A 22 -17.56 -18.68 -9.02
N GLU A 23 -18.48 -18.92 -8.08
CA GLU A 23 -19.48 -20.00 -8.17
C GLU A 23 -20.72 -19.61 -8.98
N GLU A 24 -21.04 -18.32 -9.16
CA GLU A 24 -22.28 -17.86 -9.79
C GLU A 24 -22.11 -17.09 -11.11
N GLY A 25 -20.90 -16.75 -11.54
CA GLY A 25 -20.63 -15.90 -12.69
C GLY A 25 -19.75 -16.52 -13.78
N ASP A 26 -20.09 -16.30 -15.04
CA ASP A 26 -19.25 -16.66 -16.17
C ASP A 26 -18.19 -15.54 -16.40
N LEU A 27 -16.94 -15.79 -15.97
CA LEU A 27 -15.81 -14.87 -16.08
C LEU A 27 -15.02 -15.16 -17.35
N THR A 28 -15.12 -14.30 -18.36
CA THR A 28 -14.27 -14.39 -19.53
C THR A 28 -13.16 -13.34 -19.49
N LYS A 29 -11.91 -13.80 -19.55
CA LYS A 29 -10.72 -12.94 -19.62
C LYS A 29 -10.24 -12.87 -21.07
N ASN A 30 -10.24 -11.68 -21.66
CA ASN A 30 -9.67 -11.49 -22.99
C ASN A 30 -8.13 -11.22 -22.92
N PRO A 31 -7.39 -11.30 -24.04
CA PRO A 31 -5.94 -11.08 -24.09
C PRO A 31 -5.49 -9.67 -23.64
N SER A 32 -6.38 -8.69 -23.60
CA SER A 32 -6.09 -7.33 -23.12
C SER A 32 -6.24 -7.18 -21.60
N GLY A 33 -6.60 -8.24 -20.86
CA GLY A 33 -6.74 -8.21 -19.40
C GLY A 33 -8.08 -7.63 -18.91
N ILE A 34 -9.05 -7.44 -19.81
CA ILE A 34 -10.40 -6.99 -19.48
C ILE A 34 -11.19 -8.21 -18.98
N ILE A 35 -11.77 -8.11 -17.79
CA ILE A 35 -12.69 -9.10 -17.25
C ILE A 35 -14.11 -8.58 -17.54
N THR A 36 -14.89 -9.35 -18.28
CA THR A 36 -16.30 -9.03 -18.56
C THR A 36 -17.16 -9.85 -17.62
N LEU A 37 -17.94 -9.17 -16.78
CA LEU A 37 -18.94 -9.78 -15.91
C LEU A 37 -20.29 -9.76 -16.62
N LYS A 38 -20.89 -10.94 -16.86
CA LYS A 38 -22.25 -11.06 -17.37
C LYS A 38 -23.22 -11.30 -16.24
N PHE A 39 -24.08 -10.35 -15.97
CA PHE A 39 -25.23 -10.52 -15.08
C PHE A 39 -26.48 -10.72 -15.92
N ASN A 40 -27.15 -11.85 -15.69
CA ASN A 40 -28.53 -12.16 -16.16
C ASN A 40 -28.97 -11.48 -17.48
N ASN A 41 -28.28 -11.81 -18.55
CA ASN A 41 -28.64 -11.54 -19.96
C ASN A 41 -28.96 -10.10 -20.43
N GLU A 42 -28.92 -9.06 -19.59
CA GLU A 42 -29.34 -7.73 -20.03
C GLU A 42 -28.37 -6.56 -19.82
N LEU A 43 -27.31 -6.71 -19.03
CA LEU A 43 -26.28 -5.67 -18.85
C LEU A 43 -24.89 -6.27 -18.82
N THR A 44 -24.12 -6.05 -19.87
CA THR A 44 -22.69 -6.29 -19.87
C THR A 44 -22.00 -5.06 -19.31
N GLU A 45 -21.54 -5.10 -18.06
CA GLU A 45 -20.60 -4.11 -17.55
C GLU A 45 -19.16 -4.59 -17.83
N GLU A 46 -18.44 -3.87 -18.67
CA GLU A 46 -16.99 -4.06 -18.80
C GLU A 46 -16.32 -3.47 -17.58
N VAL A 47 -15.98 -4.31 -16.62
CA VAL A 47 -15.06 -3.93 -15.54
C VAL A 47 -13.67 -3.96 -16.12
N ILE A 48 -13.13 -2.82 -16.48
CA ILE A 48 -11.74 -2.68 -16.85
C ILE A 48 -10.90 -2.88 -15.57
N MET A 49 -10.52 -4.11 -15.31
CA MET A 49 -9.42 -4.40 -14.38
C MET A 49 -8.15 -3.93 -15.07
N SER A 50 -7.96 -2.60 -15.09
CA SER A 50 -6.73 -2.06 -15.64
C SER A 50 -5.58 -2.64 -14.84
N ASN A 51 -4.62 -3.23 -15.53
CA ASN A 51 -3.38 -3.68 -14.92
C ASN A 51 -2.83 -2.54 -14.07
N ARG A 52 -2.82 -2.70 -12.74
CA ARG A 52 -2.11 -1.78 -11.85
C ARG A 52 -0.74 -1.48 -12.46
N ASN A 53 -0.35 -0.23 -12.54
CA ASN A 53 0.91 0.18 -13.13
C ASN A 53 2.05 -0.68 -12.61
N ARG A 54 2.86 -1.20 -13.54
CA ARG A 54 4.01 -2.06 -13.21
C ARG A 54 4.84 -1.38 -12.12
N ASP A 55 5.09 -2.08 -11.02
CA ASP A 55 5.90 -1.62 -9.89
C ASP A 55 7.40 -1.59 -10.26
N SER A 56 7.74 -0.71 -11.19
CA SER A 56 9.05 -0.63 -11.85
C SER A 56 10.17 -0.10 -10.94
N GLN A 57 9.83 0.51 -9.82
CA GLN A 57 10.85 1.04 -8.90
C GLN A 57 10.96 0.30 -7.57
N ARG A 58 10.19 -0.76 -7.35
CA ARG A 58 10.27 -1.60 -6.14
C ARG A 58 11.70 -2.00 -5.77
N SER A 59 12.45 -2.54 -6.72
CA SER A 59 13.84 -2.97 -6.47
C SER A 59 14.76 -1.80 -6.14
N LYS A 60 14.49 -0.61 -6.66
CA LYS A 60 15.25 0.61 -6.37
C LYS A 60 14.97 1.11 -4.95
N VAL A 61 13.70 1.07 -4.52
CA VAL A 61 13.29 1.44 -3.15
C VAL A 61 14.00 0.52 -2.16
N TYR A 62 13.89 -0.80 -2.31
CA TYR A 62 14.56 -1.75 -1.41
C TYR A 62 16.10 -1.60 -1.40
N LYS A 63 16.72 -1.34 -2.55
CA LYS A 63 18.17 -1.06 -2.61
C LYS A 63 18.52 0.21 -1.85
N ALA A 64 17.70 1.24 -1.96
CA ALA A 64 17.93 2.51 -1.27
C ALA A 64 17.79 2.36 0.25
N GLU A 65 16.78 1.64 0.73
CA GLU A 65 16.59 1.32 2.15
C GLU A 65 17.74 0.50 2.72
N ASN A 66 18.09 -0.60 2.04
CA ASN A 66 19.17 -1.48 2.50
C ASN A 66 20.55 -0.81 2.51
N ALA A 67 20.73 0.28 1.76
CA ALA A 67 21.98 1.04 1.74
C ALA A 67 22.17 1.93 2.96
N ILE A 68 21.10 2.27 3.69
CA ILE A 68 21.14 3.25 4.78
C ILE A 68 20.68 2.68 6.12
N TRP A 69 19.77 1.69 6.11
CA TRP A 69 19.28 1.08 7.33
C TRP A 69 20.12 -0.13 7.71
N SER A 70 20.80 -0.05 8.85
CA SER A 70 21.52 -1.20 9.41
C SER A 70 20.52 -2.29 9.82
N LYS A 71 20.88 -3.54 9.53
CA LYS A 71 20.11 -4.69 10.02
C LYS A 71 20.19 -4.84 11.53
N ASP A 72 21.14 -4.20 12.15
CA ASP A 72 21.49 -4.38 13.58
C ASP A 72 21.19 -3.16 14.46
N GLY A 73 20.64 -2.07 13.90
CA GLY A 73 20.64 -0.74 14.54
C GLY A 73 19.46 -0.42 15.46
N ASP A 74 18.25 -0.86 15.12
CA ASP A 74 17.06 -0.59 15.93
C ASP A 74 16.52 -1.92 16.46
N GLY A 75 16.38 -2.04 17.77
CA GLY A 75 15.83 -3.25 18.39
C GLY A 75 14.49 -3.67 17.77
N ASP A 76 14.22 -4.96 17.80
CA ASP A 76 12.96 -5.49 17.30
C ASP A 76 11.80 -4.97 18.14
N MET A 77 10.85 -4.30 17.51
CA MET A 77 9.60 -3.86 18.16
C MET A 77 8.72 -5.07 18.49
N THR A 78 8.04 -5.01 19.61
CA THR A 78 6.96 -5.92 19.95
C THR A 78 5.73 -5.60 19.08
N ILE A 79 4.78 -6.54 18.96
CA ILE A 79 3.50 -6.27 18.27
C ILE A 79 2.78 -5.09 18.91
N GLN A 80 2.78 -5.01 20.25
CA GLN A 80 2.13 -3.93 20.98
C GLN A 80 2.76 -2.55 20.68
N GLU A 81 4.09 -2.46 20.59
CA GLU A 81 4.77 -1.22 20.19
C GLU A 81 4.46 -0.83 18.73
N ILE A 82 4.31 -1.82 17.85
CA ILE A 82 3.88 -1.57 16.47
C ILE A 82 2.45 -1.06 16.44
N GLU A 83 1.54 -1.65 17.20
CA GLU A 83 0.16 -1.17 17.33
C GLU A 83 0.12 0.28 17.83
N GLY A 84 0.86 0.60 18.88
CA GLY A 84 0.97 1.97 19.38
C GLY A 84 1.50 2.96 18.33
N LEU A 85 2.52 2.58 17.57
CA LEU A 85 3.02 3.42 16.47
C LEU A 85 1.98 3.62 15.37
N LEU A 86 1.19 2.60 15.05
CA LEU A 86 0.10 2.76 14.07
C LEU A 86 -1.02 3.65 14.61
N ASP A 87 -1.36 3.57 15.90
CA ASP A 87 -2.33 4.49 16.53
C ASP A 87 -1.85 5.94 16.39
N GLU A 88 -0.58 6.22 16.71
CA GLU A 88 0.01 7.55 16.52
C GLU A 88 -0.06 8.03 15.07
N ILE A 89 0.19 7.16 14.07
CA ILE A 89 0.13 7.51 12.65
C ILE A 89 -1.30 7.85 12.24
N TRP A 90 -2.29 7.04 12.64
CA TRP A 90 -3.69 7.21 12.25
C TRP A 90 -4.41 8.34 13.01
N GLU A 91 -3.88 8.79 14.13
CA GLU A 91 -4.36 9.96 14.87
C GLU A 91 -3.66 11.26 14.46
N ASN A 92 -2.58 11.17 13.68
CA ASN A 92 -1.76 12.33 13.33
C ASN A 92 -2.43 13.22 12.29
N ARG A 93 -2.85 14.40 12.73
CA ARG A 93 -3.54 15.41 11.89
C ARG A 93 -2.70 15.87 10.69
N LEU A 94 -1.38 15.93 10.80
CA LEU A 94 -0.52 16.35 9.69
C LEU A 94 -0.57 15.31 8.55
N ILE A 95 -0.54 14.03 8.89
CA ILE A 95 -0.64 12.94 7.93
C ILE A 95 -2.04 12.93 7.30
N HIS A 96 -3.09 13.09 8.11
CA HIS A 96 -4.45 13.20 7.60
C HIS A 96 -4.63 14.36 6.62
N ASN A 97 -4.14 15.53 6.94
CA ASN A 97 -4.27 16.70 6.09
C ASN A 97 -3.49 16.58 4.77
N GLU A 98 -2.38 15.85 4.77
CA GLU A 98 -1.51 15.72 3.60
C GLU A 98 -1.91 14.57 2.66
N PHE A 99 -2.45 13.47 3.21
CA PHE A 99 -2.67 12.21 2.46
C PHE A 99 -4.11 11.68 2.51
N MET A 100 -5.09 12.49 2.92
CA MET A 100 -6.51 12.06 2.94
C MET A 100 -7.01 11.65 1.55
N PRO A 101 -7.94 10.69 1.46
CA PRO A 101 -8.71 10.06 2.52
C PRO A 101 -8.24 8.64 2.88
N PHE A 102 -7.46 8.45 3.93
CA PHE A 102 -7.36 7.11 4.51
C PHE A 102 -8.34 6.99 5.70
N ARG A 103 -8.95 5.83 5.85
CA ARG A 103 -10.19 5.69 6.63
C ARG A 103 -9.99 5.07 7.99
N HIS A 104 -9.33 3.94 8.06
CA HIS A 104 -9.21 3.15 9.28
C HIS A 104 -7.79 2.63 9.48
N ARG A 105 -7.43 2.46 10.73
CA ARG A 105 -6.16 1.87 11.12
C ARG A 105 -6.14 0.38 10.80
N PRO A 106 -5.13 -0.13 10.09
CA PRO A 106 -5.00 -1.56 9.83
C PRO A 106 -4.70 -2.33 11.11
N GLN A 107 -5.18 -3.56 11.18
CA GLN A 107 -4.84 -4.48 12.25
C GLN A 107 -3.41 -4.98 12.09
N VAL A 108 -2.69 -5.15 13.19
CA VAL A 108 -1.36 -5.76 13.19
C VAL A 108 -1.49 -7.26 13.37
N ALA A 109 -0.90 -8.01 12.44
CA ALA A 109 -0.81 -9.46 12.52
C ALA A 109 0.62 -9.91 12.80
N ASP A 110 0.77 -10.85 13.73
CA ASP A 110 2.04 -11.55 13.94
C ASP A 110 2.34 -12.45 12.73
N GLY A 111 3.27 -11.99 11.89
CA GLY A 111 3.73 -12.70 10.70
C GLY A 111 4.73 -13.82 11.00
N ARG A 112 4.66 -14.47 12.17
CA ARG A 112 5.53 -15.57 12.56
C ARG A 112 5.49 -16.68 11.50
N GLY A 113 6.66 -17.02 10.94
CA GLY A 113 6.76 -17.97 9.82
C GLY A 113 6.57 -17.36 8.42
N CYS A 114 6.12 -16.13 8.30
CA CYS A 114 6.03 -15.45 7.01
C CYS A 114 7.40 -14.99 6.51
N ARG A 115 7.64 -15.18 5.20
CA ARG A 115 8.90 -14.72 4.57
C ARG A 115 8.91 -13.24 4.23
N LYS A 116 7.75 -12.57 4.23
CA LYS A 116 7.59 -11.16 3.83
C LYS A 116 6.72 -10.42 4.84
N ALA A 117 7.08 -9.16 5.12
CA ALA A 117 6.17 -8.20 5.68
C ALA A 117 5.19 -7.74 4.58
N ARG A 118 4.00 -7.29 4.98
CA ARG A 118 2.98 -6.77 4.05
C ARG A 118 2.17 -5.68 4.72
N GLY A 119 2.08 -4.53 4.07
CA GLY A 119 1.12 -3.49 4.37
C GLY A 119 -0.07 -3.56 3.41
N GLY A 120 -1.27 -3.74 3.93
CA GLY A 120 -2.54 -3.72 3.21
C GLY A 120 -3.47 -2.66 3.76
N ALA A 121 -4.65 -2.50 3.16
CA ALA A 121 -5.65 -1.53 3.65
C ALA A 121 -6.07 -1.84 5.09
N ASP A 122 -6.38 -3.12 5.37
CA ASP A 122 -7.00 -3.55 6.63
C ASP A 122 -6.03 -4.25 7.58
N ARG A 123 -4.86 -4.70 7.06
CA ARG A 123 -3.92 -5.51 7.84
C ARG A 123 -2.48 -5.24 7.46
N ILE A 124 -1.64 -5.13 8.49
CA ILE A 124 -0.19 -5.14 8.37
C ILE A 124 0.35 -6.42 9.01
N THR A 125 1.06 -7.24 8.23
CA THR A 125 1.65 -8.50 8.70
C THR A 125 3.14 -8.30 8.96
N MET A 126 3.60 -8.50 10.22
CA MET A 126 4.95 -8.21 10.65
C MET A 126 5.69 -9.47 11.14
N PRO A 127 6.44 -10.17 10.27
CA PRO A 127 7.33 -11.23 10.71
C PRO A 127 8.43 -10.70 11.64
N LYS A 128 8.95 -11.54 12.52
CA LYS A 128 9.91 -11.14 13.55
C LYS A 128 11.10 -10.33 13.00
N TRP A 129 11.69 -10.76 11.87
CA TRP A 129 12.82 -10.10 11.23
C TRP A 129 12.51 -8.68 10.70
N ALA A 130 11.22 -8.35 10.49
CA ALA A 130 10.75 -7.09 9.91
C ALA A 130 10.27 -6.08 10.98
N ARG A 131 10.29 -6.42 12.26
CA ARG A 131 9.77 -5.57 13.35
C ARG A 131 10.74 -4.45 13.73
N ARG A 132 11.24 -3.74 12.73
CA ARG A 132 12.08 -2.56 12.87
C ARG A 132 11.28 -1.32 12.52
N ARG A 133 11.51 -0.22 13.21
CA ARG A 133 10.73 1.01 13.02
C ARG A 133 10.62 1.42 11.56
N TRP A 134 11.72 1.43 10.82
CA TRP A 134 11.70 1.82 9.40
C TRP A 134 10.91 0.85 8.52
N VAL A 135 10.89 -0.46 8.82
CA VAL A 135 10.06 -1.44 8.09
C VAL A 135 8.58 -1.26 8.44
N VAL A 136 8.27 -1.01 9.72
CA VAL A 136 6.90 -0.70 10.14
C VAL A 136 6.37 0.54 9.41
N LEU A 137 7.18 1.60 9.30
CA LEU A 137 6.81 2.81 8.54
C LEU A 137 6.67 2.56 7.04
N HIS A 138 7.48 1.65 6.45
CA HIS A 138 7.33 1.23 5.07
C HIS A 138 5.97 0.54 4.84
N GLU A 139 5.60 -0.42 5.69
CA GLU A 139 4.33 -1.12 5.58
C GLU A 139 3.13 -0.20 5.92
N ALA A 140 3.29 0.72 6.87
CA ALA A 140 2.28 1.75 7.14
C ALA A 140 2.09 2.68 5.94
N ALA A 141 3.18 3.06 5.25
CA ALA A 141 3.08 3.85 4.01
C ALA A 141 2.30 3.12 2.91
N HIS A 142 2.43 1.78 2.80
CA HIS A 142 1.56 0.99 1.91
C HIS A 142 0.10 1.10 2.30
N SER A 143 -0.23 0.99 3.59
CA SER A 143 -1.62 1.06 4.05
C SER A 143 -2.24 2.43 3.79
N VAL A 144 -1.53 3.51 4.08
CA VAL A 144 -1.97 4.89 3.77
C VAL A 144 -2.13 5.07 2.25
N HIS A 145 -1.17 4.61 1.47
CA HIS A 145 -1.20 4.71 0.00
C HIS A 145 -2.37 3.94 -0.61
N ILE A 146 -2.61 2.70 -0.18
CA ILE A 146 -3.70 1.87 -0.72
C ILE A 146 -5.07 2.47 -0.39
N GLN A 147 -5.24 3.02 0.81
CA GLN A 147 -6.50 3.63 1.22
C GLN A 147 -6.76 4.99 0.55
N GLY A 148 -5.71 5.76 0.22
CA GLY A 148 -5.81 7.14 -0.28
C GLY A 148 -5.62 7.29 -1.79
N SER A 149 -5.06 6.31 -2.47
CA SER A 149 -4.64 6.44 -3.87
C SER A 149 -5.53 5.68 -4.84
N SER A 150 -5.38 6.00 -6.13
CA SER A 150 -6.01 5.25 -7.20
C SER A 150 -5.54 3.78 -7.20
N PRO A 151 -6.43 2.80 -7.40
CA PRO A 151 -6.07 1.38 -7.49
C PRO A 151 -5.12 1.07 -8.65
N LEU A 152 -4.93 2.02 -9.57
CA LEU A 152 -4.03 1.90 -10.72
C LEU A 152 -2.57 2.21 -10.41
N GLU A 153 -2.28 2.83 -9.28
CA GLU A 153 -0.92 3.22 -8.94
C GLU A 153 -0.05 2.02 -8.52
N ALA A 154 1.26 2.13 -8.87
CA ALA A 154 2.24 1.13 -8.46
C ALA A 154 2.45 1.17 -6.95
N TYR A 155 2.56 0.01 -6.31
CA TYR A 155 2.75 -0.09 -4.85
C TYR A 155 3.95 0.70 -4.31
N HIS A 156 5.07 0.75 -5.05
CA HIS A 156 6.23 1.58 -4.71
C HIS A 156 6.36 2.76 -5.68
N GLY A 157 5.21 3.31 -6.12
CA GLY A 157 5.15 4.49 -6.99
C GLY A 157 5.65 5.77 -6.31
N PRO A 158 5.64 6.90 -7.05
CA PRO A 158 6.08 8.18 -6.51
C PRO A 158 5.30 8.65 -5.27
N GLU A 159 3.99 8.42 -5.22
CA GLU A 159 3.13 8.77 -4.08
C GLU A 159 3.48 7.94 -2.84
N PHE A 160 3.64 6.62 -2.98
CA PHE A 160 4.15 5.79 -1.89
C PHE A 160 5.46 6.34 -1.32
N CYS A 161 6.42 6.69 -2.17
CA CYS A 161 7.71 7.20 -1.73
C CYS A 161 7.59 8.55 -0.99
N LYS A 162 6.65 9.40 -1.39
CA LYS A 162 6.33 10.67 -0.70
C LYS A 162 5.77 10.39 0.70
N ILE A 163 4.76 9.52 0.80
CA ILE A 163 4.17 9.12 2.07
C ILE A 163 5.24 8.55 3.00
N TYR A 164 6.05 7.60 2.51
CA TYR A 164 7.08 6.95 3.29
C TYR A 164 8.13 7.93 3.82
N LEU A 165 8.61 8.87 2.99
CA LEU A 165 9.53 9.92 3.42
C LEU A 165 8.91 10.79 4.53
N ARG A 166 7.63 11.09 4.43
CA ARG A 166 6.93 11.89 5.43
C ARG A 166 6.78 11.15 6.76
N LEU A 167 6.43 9.87 6.73
CA LEU A 167 6.38 9.04 7.92
C LEU A 167 7.75 8.92 8.58
N VAL A 168 8.81 8.71 7.80
CA VAL A 168 10.20 8.67 8.33
C VAL A 168 10.58 10.01 8.96
N GLU A 169 10.21 11.14 8.36
CA GLU A 169 10.46 12.47 8.93
C GLU A 169 9.83 12.65 10.31
N ILE A 170 8.54 12.28 10.43
CA ILE A 170 7.77 12.49 11.68
C ILE A 170 8.22 11.53 12.78
N TYR A 171 8.47 10.25 12.46
CA TYR A 171 8.68 9.18 13.44
C TYR A 171 10.12 8.74 13.63
N MET A 172 11.03 9.15 12.73
CA MET A 172 12.48 8.88 12.84
C MET A 172 13.33 10.17 12.78
N GLY A 173 12.70 11.32 12.49
CA GLY A 173 13.33 12.62 12.50
C GLY A 173 13.88 13.06 11.13
N PHE A 174 14.19 14.35 11.07
CA PHE A 174 14.60 15.03 9.83
C PHE A 174 15.88 14.44 9.21
N GLU A 175 16.86 14.05 10.02
CA GLU A 175 18.11 13.45 9.52
C GLU A 175 17.87 12.10 8.84
N ALA A 176 17.00 11.25 9.42
CA ALA A 176 16.62 9.96 8.83
C ALA A 176 15.93 10.18 7.47
N ARG A 177 15.02 11.13 7.39
CA ARG A 177 14.38 11.53 6.14
C ARG A 177 15.39 12.04 5.11
N GLN A 178 16.35 12.86 5.50
CA GLN A 178 17.40 13.34 4.59
C GLN A 178 18.25 12.20 4.03
N LYS A 179 18.68 11.25 4.89
CA LYS A 179 19.43 10.06 4.49
C LYS A 179 18.64 9.22 3.48
N LEU A 180 17.34 8.98 3.76
CA LEU A 180 16.49 8.20 2.86
C LEU A 180 16.28 8.92 1.52
N ALA A 181 16.01 10.23 1.54
CA ALA A 181 15.84 11.03 0.33
C ALA A 181 17.12 11.08 -0.53
N ALA A 182 18.29 11.18 0.09
CA ALA A 182 19.57 11.12 -0.60
C ALA A 182 19.79 9.73 -1.24
N SER A 183 19.46 8.66 -0.51
CA SER A 183 19.53 7.30 -1.03
C SER A 183 18.55 7.06 -2.18
N PHE A 184 17.32 7.55 -2.07
CA PHE A 184 16.34 7.50 -3.16
C PHE A 184 16.86 8.18 -4.42
N ARG A 185 17.46 9.37 -4.28
CA ARG A 185 18.08 10.09 -5.41
C ARG A 185 19.21 9.29 -6.04
N LYS A 186 20.12 8.73 -5.22
CA LYS A 186 21.22 7.89 -5.68
C LYS A 186 20.74 6.67 -6.47
N HIS A 187 19.64 6.05 -6.05
CA HIS A 187 19.06 4.87 -6.70
C HIS A 187 18.01 5.21 -7.76
N ARG A 188 17.86 6.49 -8.12
CA ARG A 188 16.91 6.98 -9.15
C ARG A 188 15.47 6.55 -8.84
N VAL A 189 15.06 6.63 -7.58
CA VAL A 189 13.67 6.49 -7.14
C VAL A 189 12.95 7.79 -7.41
N LYS A 190 11.79 7.71 -8.07
CA LYS A 190 10.92 8.86 -8.30
C LYS A 190 10.05 9.09 -7.07
N ILE A 191 9.89 10.37 -6.71
CA ILE A 191 9.07 10.84 -5.60
C ILE A 191 8.05 11.82 -6.18
N ALA A 192 6.80 11.76 -5.74
CA ALA A 192 5.79 12.75 -6.12
C ALA A 192 6.14 14.14 -5.56
N ARG A 193 5.70 15.18 -6.29
CA ARG A 193 5.92 16.59 -5.93
C ARG A 193 4.97 17.06 -4.84
#